data_dfe4021f99094615d34287c9f4692e29
#
_entry.id   dfe4021f99094615d34287c9f4692e29
#
_cell.length_a   1.000
_cell.length_b   1.000
_cell.length_c   1.000
_cell.angle_alpha   90.00
_cell.angle_beta   90.00
_cell.angle_gamma   90.00
#
_symmetry.space_group_name_H-M   'P 1'
#
loop_
_entity.id
_entity.type
_entity.pdbx_description
1 polymer ?
#
loop_
_entity_poly.entity_id
_entity_poly.type
_entity_poly.pdbx_seq_one_letter_code
_entity_poly.pdbx_strand_id
1 'polypeptide(L)'
;VEDGEQLLNTAYAMEAAIDEIVFILGPILAAWLATSVHPVSQLFVPTVACGIGGTIFFSLKSTQPPVIVEQVSVAAHDDGSPAASEDADQLTLRQLKRSGAKPKSVLLYAGVLPLLAVFIVFNMSFTSFDVSITATMKSMGLEPFLGLQLAMFAVGSCIGALVFGSCQLKGSHWAHMVMFLSLLTVGYVFFRLSMDNLILLGVFEILAGLTVSPTFATGNLIVKDLVPAESLTEGLSWVTTAGTVGTSIGSSVAGIVLDASNPHVGMM
;
A
#
# COMPACT_ATOMS: atom_id res chain seq x y z
N VAL A 1 -5.81 -28.05 6.95
CA VAL A 1 -5.52 -27.19 5.78
C VAL A 1 -6.50 -26.03 5.75
N GLU A 2 -7.83 -26.28 5.89
CA GLU A 2 -8.88 -25.21 5.91
C GLU A 2 -8.70 -24.21 7.06
N ASP A 3 -8.34 -24.67 8.25
CA ASP A 3 -8.10 -23.78 9.41
C ASP A 3 -6.94 -22.79 9.19
N GLY A 4 -5.91 -23.19 8.46
CA GLY A 4 -4.76 -22.34 8.16
C GLY A 4 -5.08 -21.21 7.16
N GLU A 5 -5.90 -21.47 6.16
CA GLU A 5 -6.34 -20.45 5.20
C GLU A 5 -7.30 -19.45 5.84
N GLN A 6 -8.19 -19.90 6.71
CA GLN A 6 -9.09 -19.01 7.47
C GLN A 6 -8.31 -18.11 8.42
N LEU A 7 -7.30 -18.63 9.12
CA LEU A 7 -6.43 -17.85 10.00
C LEU A 7 -5.64 -16.78 9.21
N LEU A 8 -5.14 -17.15 8.05
CA LEU A 8 -4.40 -16.22 7.18
C LEU A 8 -5.30 -15.10 6.66
N ASN A 9 -6.50 -15.43 6.20
CA ASN A 9 -7.48 -14.45 5.76
C ASN A 9 -7.89 -13.49 6.91
N THR A 10 -8.06 -14.02 8.12
CA THR A 10 -8.35 -13.22 9.31
C THR A 10 -7.19 -12.29 9.66
N ALA A 11 -5.94 -12.76 9.55
CA ALA A 11 -4.76 -11.95 9.80
C ALA A 11 -4.65 -10.79 8.79
N TYR A 12 -4.85 -11.05 7.50
CA TYR A 12 -4.86 -9.99 6.48
C TYR A 12 -6.00 -9.00 6.67
N ALA A 13 -7.19 -9.47 7.05
CA ALA A 13 -8.31 -8.58 7.33
C ALA A 13 -8.04 -7.68 8.54
N MET A 14 -7.41 -8.23 9.57
CA MET A 14 -7.01 -7.47 10.76
C MET A 14 -5.92 -6.44 10.42
N GLU A 15 -4.91 -6.81 9.65
CA GLU A 15 -3.86 -5.90 9.17
C GLU A 15 -4.47 -4.73 8.38
N ALA A 16 -5.32 -5.04 7.41
CA ALA A 16 -6.01 -4.01 6.64
C ALA A 16 -6.88 -3.08 7.50
N ALA A 17 -7.58 -3.63 8.50
CA ALA A 17 -8.38 -2.82 9.42
C ALA A 17 -7.52 -1.89 10.30
N ILE A 18 -6.36 -2.37 10.76
CA ILE A 18 -5.41 -1.55 11.53
C ILE A 18 -4.86 -0.42 10.65
N ASP A 19 -4.48 -0.72 9.42
CA ASP A 19 -3.98 0.29 8.47
C ASP A 19 -5.02 1.39 8.23
N GLU A 20 -6.28 1.02 8.00
CA GLU A 20 -7.36 2.00 7.82
C GLU A 20 -7.60 2.85 9.08
N ILE A 21 -7.53 2.26 10.27
CA ILE A 21 -7.61 3.02 11.53
C ILE A 21 -6.47 4.03 11.61
N VAL A 22 -5.24 3.65 11.25
CA VAL A 22 -4.08 4.54 11.23
C VAL A 22 -4.25 5.66 10.21
N PHE A 23 -4.80 5.36 9.02
CA PHE A 23 -5.09 6.38 8.00
C PHE A 23 -6.19 7.36 8.42
N ILE A 24 -7.17 6.93 9.23
CA ILE A 24 -8.22 7.82 9.77
C ILE A 24 -7.67 8.66 10.92
N LEU A 25 -7.05 8.02 11.91
CA LEU A 25 -6.61 8.68 13.15
C LEU A 25 -5.32 9.47 12.97
N GLY A 26 -4.44 9.04 12.05
CA GLY A 26 -3.13 9.66 11.83
C GLY A 26 -3.20 11.14 11.49
N PRO A 27 -3.91 11.55 10.44
CA PRO A 27 -4.07 12.96 10.08
C PRO A 27 -4.72 13.80 11.18
N ILE A 28 -5.73 13.24 11.86
CA ILE A 28 -6.41 13.92 12.98
C ILE A 28 -5.44 14.17 14.14
N LEU A 29 -4.69 13.13 14.52
CA LEU A 29 -3.70 13.22 15.58
C LEU A 29 -2.56 14.19 15.20
N ALA A 30 -2.07 14.11 13.96
CA ALA A 30 -1.02 15.00 13.46
C ALA A 30 -1.46 16.47 13.49
N ALA A 31 -2.67 16.76 13.00
CA ALA A 31 -3.23 18.11 13.04
C ALA A 31 -3.39 18.62 14.48
N TRP A 32 -3.91 17.78 15.37
CA TRP A 32 -4.07 18.13 16.80
C TRP A 32 -2.72 18.38 17.47
N LEU A 33 -1.73 17.55 17.27
CA LEU A 33 -0.38 17.72 17.81
C LEU A 33 0.27 19.01 17.30
N ALA A 34 0.12 19.32 16.01
CA ALA A 34 0.68 20.50 15.41
C ALA A 34 0.07 21.81 15.93
N THR A 35 -1.25 21.81 16.17
CA THR A 35 -2.00 23.02 16.55
C THR A 35 -2.08 23.21 18.06
N SER A 36 -2.20 22.13 18.85
CA SER A 36 -2.46 22.19 20.29
C SER A 36 -1.22 22.01 21.15
N VAL A 37 -0.14 21.40 20.63
CA VAL A 37 1.10 21.14 21.37
C VAL A 37 2.24 21.97 20.80
N HIS A 38 2.75 21.60 19.65
CA HIS A 38 3.83 22.31 18.96
C HIS A 38 3.92 21.82 17.50
N PRO A 39 4.22 22.66 16.50
CA PRO A 39 4.31 22.23 15.10
C PRO A 39 5.27 21.06 14.85
N VAL A 40 6.33 20.91 15.63
CA VAL A 40 7.29 19.80 15.51
C VAL A 40 6.78 18.50 16.13
N SER A 41 5.81 18.54 17.04
CA SER A 41 5.31 17.35 17.75
C SER A 41 4.66 16.33 16.80
N GLN A 42 4.06 16.79 15.71
CA GLN A 42 3.50 15.92 14.66
C GLN A 42 4.55 15.01 13.99
N LEU A 43 5.83 15.39 14.00
CA LEU A 43 6.93 14.58 13.48
C LEU A 43 7.61 13.77 14.58
N PHE A 44 7.80 14.35 15.76
CA PHE A 44 8.53 13.74 16.86
C PHE A 44 7.77 12.54 17.45
N VAL A 45 6.46 12.68 17.70
CA VAL A 45 5.64 11.61 18.30
C VAL A 45 5.60 10.35 17.42
N PRO A 46 5.29 10.41 16.11
CA PRO A 46 5.35 9.24 15.24
C PRO A 46 6.76 8.63 15.11
N THR A 47 7.80 9.47 15.09
CA THR A 47 9.20 8.98 15.01
C THR A 47 9.56 8.15 16.23
N VAL A 48 9.23 8.62 17.42
CA VAL A 48 9.46 7.88 18.68
C VAL A 48 8.64 6.61 18.73
N ALA A 49 7.35 6.67 18.35
CA ALA A 49 6.47 5.51 18.29
C ALA A 49 6.99 4.44 17.30
N CYS A 50 7.45 4.86 16.12
CA CYS A 50 8.07 3.98 15.13
C CYS A 50 9.37 3.34 15.66
N GLY A 51 10.22 4.12 16.33
CA GLY A 51 11.44 3.61 16.95
C GLY A 51 11.17 2.55 18.01
N ILE A 52 10.20 2.79 18.89
CA ILE A 52 9.79 1.83 19.93
C ILE A 52 9.16 0.59 19.27
N GLY A 53 8.18 0.76 18.39
CA GLY A 53 7.49 -0.34 17.72
C GLY A 53 8.45 -1.19 16.88
N GLY A 54 9.34 -0.56 16.13
CA GLY A 54 10.38 -1.24 15.36
C GLY A 54 11.33 -2.05 16.24
N THR A 55 11.78 -1.48 17.36
CA THR A 55 12.65 -2.18 18.31
C THR A 55 11.97 -3.41 18.91
N ILE A 56 10.68 -3.27 19.29
CA ILE A 56 9.87 -4.40 19.78
C ILE A 56 9.75 -5.46 18.71
N PHE A 57 9.36 -5.08 17.49
CA PHE A 57 9.18 -6.00 16.37
C PHE A 57 10.44 -6.80 16.05
N PHE A 58 11.60 -6.15 15.94
CA PHE A 58 12.87 -6.83 15.66
C PHE A 58 13.39 -7.68 16.82
N SER A 59 12.92 -7.45 18.04
CA SER A 59 13.28 -8.29 19.19
C SER A 59 12.47 -9.59 19.29
N LEU A 60 11.33 -9.69 18.56
CA LEU A 60 10.46 -10.87 18.53
C LEU A 60 11.00 -11.98 17.61
N LYS A 61 12.11 -12.60 18.00
CA LYS A 61 12.75 -13.67 17.21
C LYS A 61 11.89 -14.94 17.06
N SER A 62 11.00 -15.20 18.02
CA SER A 62 10.13 -16.38 18.03
C SER A 62 9.03 -16.35 16.95
N THR A 63 8.72 -15.18 16.41
CA THR A 63 7.68 -14.98 15.37
C THR A 63 8.27 -14.87 13.96
N GLN A 64 9.60 -14.93 13.83
CA GLN A 64 10.22 -14.90 12.50
C GLN A 64 9.91 -16.20 11.74
N PRO A 65 9.42 -16.12 10.49
CA PRO A 65 9.20 -17.31 9.69
C PRO A 65 10.53 -18.03 9.45
N PRO A 66 10.51 -19.37 9.38
CA PRO A 66 11.71 -20.13 9.03
C PRO A 66 12.19 -19.71 7.65
N VAL A 67 13.50 -19.65 7.46
CA VAL A 67 14.09 -19.40 6.14
C VAL A 67 13.65 -20.53 5.22
N ILE A 68 12.90 -20.21 4.17
CA ILE A 68 12.53 -21.19 3.13
C ILE A 68 13.82 -21.48 2.36
N VAL A 69 14.49 -22.54 2.73
CA VAL A 69 15.56 -23.13 1.92
C VAL A 69 14.84 -23.96 0.86
N GLU A 70 14.88 -23.50 -0.39
CA GLU A 70 14.39 -24.28 -1.53
C GLU A 70 15.08 -25.64 -1.50
N GLN A 71 14.31 -26.69 -1.18
CA GLN A 71 14.79 -28.06 -1.34
C GLN A 71 14.91 -28.30 -2.85
N VAL A 72 16.08 -28.06 -3.40
CA VAL A 72 16.43 -28.61 -4.69
C VAL A 72 16.30 -30.12 -4.53
N SER A 73 15.21 -30.66 -5.08
CA SER A 73 14.97 -32.09 -5.17
C SER A 73 16.08 -32.68 -6.06
N VAL A 74 17.23 -32.91 -5.45
CA VAL A 74 18.20 -33.84 -6.00
C VAL A 74 17.55 -35.19 -5.81
N ALA A 75 17.16 -35.82 -6.91
CA ALA A 75 16.79 -37.23 -6.93
C ALA A 75 17.97 -38.01 -6.31
N ALA A 76 17.95 -38.15 -4.99
CA ALA A 76 18.89 -38.96 -4.26
C ALA A 76 18.46 -40.43 -4.44
N HIS A 77 19.31 -41.18 -5.04
CA HIS A 77 19.31 -42.61 -4.91
C HIS A 77 19.25 -42.97 -3.42
N ASP A 78 18.25 -43.78 -3.09
CA ASP A 78 17.98 -44.35 -1.80
C ASP A 78 19.17 -45.26 -1.38
N ASP A 79 19.98 -44.79 -0.42
CA ASP A 79 20.85 -45.66 0.39
C ASP A 79 20.76 -45.18 1.85
N GLY A 80 19.94 -45.91 2.61
CA GLY A 80 19.61 -45.64 4.00
C GLY A 80 20.85 -45.61 4.92
N SER A 81 21.18 -44.45 5.44
CA SER A 81 22.00 -44.29 6.63
C SER A 81 21.62 -43.04 7.44
N PRO A 82 21.27 -43.16 8.70
CA PRO A 82 20.75 -42.07 9.52
C PRO A 82 21.87 -41.35 10.29
N ALA A 83 22.77 -40.66 9.61
CA ALA A 83 23.81 -39.91 10.30
C ALA A 83 24.33 -38.75 9.42
N ALA A 84 23.50 -37.77 9.07
CA ALA A 84 24.00 -36.60 8.35
C ALA A 84 22.98 -35.42 8.28
N SER A 85 22.35 -35.02 9.38
CA SER A 85 21.39 -33.90 9.31
C SER A 85 22.01 -32.49 9.44
N GLU A 86 23.17 -32.36 10.07
CA GLU A 86 23.82 -31.03 10.22
C GLU A 86 24.82 -30.72 9.09
N ASP A 87 25.48 -31.72 8.53
CA ASP A 87 26.39 -31.54 7.39
C ASP A 87 25.64 -31.35 6.06
N ALA A 88 24.43 -31.89 5.91
CA ALA A 88 23.57 -31.70 4.74
C ALA A 88 23.17 -30.24 4.54
N ASP A 89 22.80 -29.53 5.62
CA ASP A 89 22.42 -28.11 5.56
C ASP A 89 23.59 -27.21 5.13
N GLN A 90 24.80 -27.48 5.63
CA GLN A 90 25.98 -26.70 5.23
C GLN A 90 26.43 -27.00 3.78
N LEU A 91 26.28 -28.22 3.32
CA LEU A 91 26.56 -28.61 1.94
C LEU A 91 25.58 -27.99 0.95
N THR A 92 24.29 -27.92 1.31
CA THR A 92 23.22 -27.31 0.50
C THR A 92 23.46 -25.79 0.35
N LEU A 93 23.82 -25.11 1.43
CA LEU A 93 24.15 -23.67 1.39
C LEU A 93 25.42 -23.38 0.57
N ARG A 94 26.41 -24.28 0.58
CA ARG A 94 27.61 -24.15 -0.25
C ARG A 94 27.34 -24.45 -1.72
N GLN A 95 26.43 -25.36 -2.04
CA GLN A 95 26.02 -25.68 -3.40
C GLN A 95 25.17 -24.57 -4.01
N LEU A 96 24.25 -23.97 -3.25
CA LEU A 96 23.48 -22.78 -3.66
C LEU A 96 24.39 -21.58 -3.96
N LYS A 97 25.41 -21.35 -3.15
CA LYS A 97 26.45 -20.35 -3.45
C LYS A 97 27.29 -20.66 -4.69
N ARG A 98 27.45 -21.93 -5.05
CA ARG A 98 28.23 -22.39 -6.23
C ARG A 98 27.42 -22.42 -7.52
N SER A 99 26.10 -22.62 -7.47
CA SER A 99 25.28 -22.72 -8.68
C SER A 99 25.08 -21.38 -9.38
N GLY A 100 25.42 -20.24 -8.74
CA GLY A 100 25.51 -18.93 -9.42
C GLY A 100 24.24 -18.48 -10.15
N ALA A 101 23.14 -19.22 -10.05
CA ALA A 101 21.86 -18.84 -10.61
C ALA A 101 21.30 -17.68 -9.78
N LYS A 102 21.64 -16.46 -10.15
CA LYS A 102 20.97 -15.27 -9.61
C LYS A 102 19.49 -15.43 -9.92
N PRO A 103 18.60 -15.33 -8.90
CA PRO A 103 17.16 -15.32 -9.16
C PRO A 103 16.88 -14.23 -10.20
N LYS A 104 16.05 -14.54 -11.18
CA LYS A 104 15.60 -13.54 -12.16
C LYS A 104 15.00 -12.37 -11.40
N SER A 105 15.49 -11.14 -11.68
CA SER A 105 14.89 -9.94 -11.12
C SER A 105 13.39 -9.91 -11.45
N VAL A 106 12.57 -9.59 -10.47
CA VAL A 106 11.11 -9.45 -10.61
C VAL A 106 10.73 -8.50 -11.75
N LEU A 107 11.52 -7.49 -12.02
CA LEU A 107 11.31 -6.53 -13.10
C LEU A 107 11.33 -7.14 -14.52
N LEU A 108 11.87 -8.35 -14.66
CA LEU A 108 11.95 -9.06 -15.95
C LEU A 108 10.72 -9.94 -16.25
N TYR A 109 9.79 -10.06 -15.30
CA TYR A 109 8.52 -10.75 -15.55
C TYR A 109 7.56 -9.87 -16.35
N ALA A 110 6.97 -10.46 -17.37
CA ALA A 110 6.01 -9.75 -18.22
C ALA A 110 4.81 -9.28 -17.37
N GLY A 111 4.44 -8.01 -17.47
CA GLY A 111 3.35 -7.40 -16.72
C GLY A 111 3.76 -6.65 -15.45
N VAL A 112 4.94 -6.88 -14.88
CA VAL A 112 5.40 -6.17 -13.68
C VAL A 112 5.64 -4.69 -13.97
N LEU A 113 6.40 -4.36 -15.00
CA LEU A 113 6.66 -2.95 -15.36
C LEU A 113 5.40 -2.14 -15.65
N PRO A 114 4.42 -2.63 -16.46
CA PRO A 114 3.13 -1.95 -16.60
C PRO A 114 2.40 -1.75 -15.27
N LEU A 115 2.40 -2.74 -14.40
CA LEU A 115 1.78 -2.62 -13.07
C LEU A 115 2.45 -1.52 -12.23
N LEU A 116 3.78 -1.47 -12.20
CA LEU A 116 4.52 -0.43 -11.48
C LEU A 116 4.22 0.97 -12.04
N ALA A 117 4.11 1.11 -13.38
CA ALA A 117 3.72 2.36 -14.00
C ALA A 117 2.31 2.80 -13.58
N VAL A 118 1.36 1.87 -13.51
CA VAL A 118 0.01 2.13 -13.00
C VAL A 118 0.08 2.62 -11.55
N PHE A 119 0.87 2.00 -10.68
CA PHE A 119 1.01 2.41 -9.27
C PHE A 119 1.69 3.77 -9.12
N ILE A 120 2.66 4.11 -9.97
CA ILE A 120 3.26 5.46 -9.99
C ILE A 120 2.18 6.50 -10.32
N VAL A 121 1.42 6.30 -11.40
CA VAL A 121 0.38 7.26 -11.84
C VAL A 121 -0.75 7.35 -10.81
N PHE A 122 -1.19 6.22 -10.27
CA PHE A 122 -2.23 6.16 -9.24
C PHE A 122 -1.83 6.96 -8.00
N ASN A 123 -0.65 6.70 -7.42
CA ASN A 123 -0.20 7.41 -6.22
C ASN A 123 0.14 8.89 -6.51
N MET A 124 0.64 9.20 -7.71
CA MET A 124 0.83 10.58 -8.15
C MET A 124 -0.50 11.35 -8.15
N SER A 125 -1.56 10.77 -8.73
CA SER A 125 -2.89 11.37 -8.77
C SER A 125 -3.49 11.52 -7.38
N PHE A 126 -3.35 10.49 -6.53
CA PHE A 126 -3.82 10.49 -5.15
C PHE A 126 -3.19 11.63 -4.33
N THR A 127 -1.86 11.75 -4.38
CA THR A 127 -1.15 12.79 -3.64
C THR A 127 -1.40 14.19 -4.20
N SER A 128 -1.54 14.32 -5.53
CA SER A 128 -1.91 15.60 -6.14
C SER A 128 -3.29 16.06 -5.67
N PHE A 129 -4.22 15.13 -5.52
CA PHE A 129 -5.54 15.40 -4.95
C PHE A 129 -5.44 15.88 -3.50
N ASP A 130 -4.69 15.18 -2.63
CA ASP A 130 -4.47 15.54 -1.22
C ASP A 130 -3.91 16.95 -1.06
N VAL A 131 -2.88 17.28 -1.84
CA VAL A 131 -2.25 18.61 -1.84
C VAL A 131 -3.24 19.70 -2.30
N SER A 132 -4.03 19.40 -3.34
CA SER A 132 -5.00 20.36 -3.89
C SER A 132 -6.17 20.60 -2.93
N ILE A 133 -6.69 19.58 -2.26
CA ILE A 133 -7.71 19.75 -1.21
C ILE A 133 -7.17 20.58 -0.06
N THR A 134 -5.96 20.30 0.41
CA THR A 134 -5.31 21.04 1.50
C THR A 134 -5.18 22.52 1.14
N ALA A 135 -4.72 22.82 -0.06
CA ALA A 135 -4.58 24.20 -0.55
C ALA A 135 -5.94 24.92 -0.67
N THR A 136 -6.96 24.22 -1.16
CA THR A 136 -8.32 24.74 -1.30
C THR A 136 -8.94 25.08 0.06
N MET A 137 -8.87 24.14 1.00
CA MET A 137 -9.39 24.35 2.37
C MET A 137 -8.68 25.50 3.06
N LYS A 138 -7.37 25.64 2.85
CA LYS A 138 -6.58 26.76 3.35
C LYS A 138 -7.02 28.08 2.73
N SER A 139 -7.23 28.14 1.42
CA SER A 139 -7.67 29.36 0.73
C SER A 139 -9.08 29.81 1.15
N MET A 140 -9.92 28.87 1.58
CA MET A 140 -11.27 29.15 2.07
C MET A 140 -11.33 29.48 3.58
N GLY A 141 -10.20 29.39 4.31
CA GLY A 141 -10.16 29.58 5.76
C GLY A 141 -10.82 28.41 6.53
N LEU A 142 -10.93 27.24 5.90
CA LEU A 142 -11.58 26.03 6.45
C LEU A 142 -10.56 25.01 6.96
N GLU A 143 -9.33 25.44 7.28
CA GLU A 143 -8.24 24.59 7.79
C GLU A 143 -8.68 23.65 8.95
N PRO A 144 -9.51 24.09 9.92
CA PRO A 144 -9.97 23.22 11.01
C PRO A 144 -10.77 21.98 10.54
N PHE A 145 -11.37 22.04 9.35
CA PHE A 145 -12.17 20.95 8.78
C PHE A 145 -11.36 20.03 7.85
N LEU A 146 -10.10 20.34 7.56
CA LEU A 146 -9.25 19.55 6.69
C LEU A 146 -9.12 18.09 7.17
N GLY A 147 -8.88 17.88 8.47
CA GLY A 147 -8.79 16.55 9.05
C GLY A 147 -10.09 15.73 8.90
N LEU A 148 -11.24 16.38 9.00
CA LEU A 148 -12.54 15.75 8.77
C LEU A 148 -12.71 15.34 7.31
N GLN A 149 -12.30 16.21 6.38
CA GLN A 149 -12.41 15.96 4.95
C GLN A 149 -11.55 14.77 4.53
N LEU A 150 -10.29 14.73 4.96
CA LEU A 150 -9.41 13.58 4.71
C LEU A 150 -9.92 12.29 5.36
N ALA A 151 -10.55 12.40 6.54
CA ALA A 151 -11.15 11.25 7.21
C ALA A 151 -12.36 10.70 6.43
N MET A 152 -13.15 11.52 5.74
CA MET A 152 -14.26 11.05 4.90
C MET A 152 -13.75 10.17 3.75
N PHE A 153 -12.65 10.55 3.12
CA PHE A 153 -11.99 9.72 2.11
C PHE A 153 -11.52 8.37 2.68
N ALA A 154 -10.87 8.40 3.85
CA ALA A 154 -10.40 7.19 4.52
C ALA A 154 -11.55 6.27 4.96
N VAL A 155 -12.68 6.83 5.42
CA VAL A 155 -13.90 6.06 5.71
C VAL A 155 -14.41 5.35 4.45
N GLY A 156 -14.41 6.02 3.30
CA GLY A 156 -14.73 5.40 2.01
C GLY A 156 -13.80 4.22 1.71
N SER A 157 -12.50 4.40 1.88
CA SER A 157 -11.47 3.37 1.66
C SER A 157 -11.67 2.16 2.58
N CYS A 158 -11.96 2.40 3.86
CA CYS A 158 -12.27 1.35 4.83
C CYS A 158 -13.51 0.52 4.42
N ILE A 159 -14.60 1.20 4.04
CA ILE A 159 -15.82 0.52 3.54
C ILE A 159 -15.48 -0.27 2.28
N GLY A 160 -14.70 0.29 1.36
CA GLY A 160 -14.23 -0.36 0.13
C GLY A 160 -13.43 -1.62 0.42
N ALA A 161 -12.52 -1.59 1.39
CA ALA A 161 -11.75 -2.75 1.84
C ALA A 161 -12.65 -3.86 2.37
N LEU A 162 -13.61 -3.54 3.25
CA LEU A 162 -14.55 -4.49 3.83
C LEU A 162 -15.45 -5.14 2.76
N VAL A 163 -15.98 -4.33 1.84
CA VAL A 163 -16.81 -4.83 0.74
C VAL A 163 -15.99 -5.71 -0.19
N PHE A 164 -14.79 -5.29 -0.59
CA PHE A 164 -13.91 -6.07 -1.46
C PHE A 164 -13.48 -7.38 -0.81
N GLY A 165 -13.12 -7.36 0.48
CA GLY A 165 -12.72 -8.54 1.24
C GLY A 165 -13.86 -9.56 1.46
N SER A 166 -15.12 -9.08 1.50
CA SER A 166 -16.30 -9.95 1.66
C SER A 166 -16.87 -10.48 0.34
N CYS A 167 -16.52 -9.84 -0.79
CA CYS A 167 -17.06 -10.17 -2.11
C CYS A 167 -16.00 -10.92 -2.94
N GLN A 168 -16.35 -12.13 -3.41
CA GLN A 168 -15.54 -12.82 -4.41
C GLN A 168 -15.86 -12.28 -5.81
N LEU A 169 -15.11 -11.30 -6.27
CA LEU A 169 -15.25 -10.79 -7.62
C LEU A 169 -14.77 -11.81 -8.65
N LYS A 170 -15.65 -12.17 -9.60
CA LYS A 170 -15.32 -13.08 -10.70
C LYS A 170 -14.64 -12.30 -11.81
N GLY A 171 -13.56 -12.83 -12.39
CA GLY A 171 -12.89 -12.25 -13.55
C GLY A 171 -11.39 -12.06 -13.34
N SER A 172 -10.76 -11.36 -14.27
CA SER A 172 -9.32 -11.07 -14.23
C SER A 172 -9.03 -9.92 -13.26
N HIS A 173 -7.96 -10.04 -12.46
CA HIS A 173 -7.50 -8.96 -11.58
C HIS A 173 -7.19 -7.68 -12.35
N TRP A 174 -6.69 -7.77 -13.58
CA TRP A 174 -6.47 -6.61 -14.44
C TRP A 174 -7.78 -5.88 -14.80
N ALA A 175 -8.86 -6.61 -15.04
CA ALA A 175 -10.16 -5.99 -15.31
C ALA A 175 -10.71 -5.26 -14.07
N HIS A 176 -10.54 -5.84 -12.89
CA HIS A 176 -10.89 -5.18 -11.63
C HIS A 176 -10.06 -3.92 -11.40
N MET A 177 -8.75 -3.96 -11.66
CA MET A 177 -7.87 -2.80 -11.59
C MET A 177 -8.37 -1.66 -12.49
N VAL A 178 -8.66 -1.95 -13.74
CA VAL A 178 -9.20 -0.95 -14.69
C VAL A 178 -10.52 -0.40 -14.20
N MET A 179 -11.42 -1.24 -13.70
CA MET A 179 -12.72 -0.82 -13.16
C MET A 179 -12.54 0.16 -11.98
N PHE A 180 -11.73 -0.19 -10.98
CA PHE A 180 -11.54 0.66 -9.80
C PHE A 180 -10.85 1.98 -10.15
N LEU A 181 -9.83 1.95 -11.01
CA LEU A 181 -9.17 3.18 -11.47
C LEU A 181 -10.10 4.07 -12.29
N SER A 182 -10.99 3.48 -13.10
CA SER A 182 -12.00 4.24 -13.86
C SER A 182 -13.01 4.91 -12.93
N LEU A 183 -13.49 4.18 -11.91
CA LEU A 183 -14.38 4.74 -10.89
C LEU A 183 -13.71 5.85 -10.08
N LEU A 184 -12.44 5.68 -9.72
CA LEU A 184 -11.66 6.71 -9.04
C LEU A 184 -11.51 7.96 -9.91
N THR A 185 -11.22 7.80 -11.21
CA THR A 185 -11.09 8.91 -12.15
C THR A 185 -12.42 9.68 -12.26
N VAL A 186 -13.55 8.97 -12.33
CA VAL A 186 -14.89 9.60 -12.29
C VAL A 186 -15.08 10.36 -10.96
N GLY A 187 -14.67 9.78 -9.83
CA GLY A 187 -14.68 10.45 -8.53
C GLY A 187 -13.92 11.78 -8.56
N TYR A 188 -12.72 11.81 -9.12
CA TYR A 188 -11.92 13.04 -9.23
C TYR A 188 -12.59 14.11 -10.08
N VAL A 189 -13.30 13.74 -11.14
CA VAL A 189 -14.11 14.72 -11.91
C VAL A 189 -15.22 15.32 -11.06
N PHE A 190 -15.90 14.52 -10.24
CA PHE A 190 -16.93 15.02 -9.32
C PHE A 190 -16.36 15.91 -8.21
N PHE A 191 -15.14 15.62 -7.71
CA PHE A 191 -14.47 16.53 -6.78
C PHE A 191 -14.30 17.92 -7.37
N ARG A 192 -13.83 18.00 -8.61
CA ARG A 192 -13.63 19.29 -9.30
C ARG A 192 -14.94 20.09 -9.38
N LEU A 193 -16.05 19.40 -9.60
CA LEU A 193 -17.37 20.02 -9.70
C LEU A 193 -17.99 20.41 -8.33
N SER A 194 -17.47 19.84 -7.24
CA SER A 194 -18.03 19.98 -5.90
C SER A 194 -17.20 20.82 -4.95
N MET A 195 -16.09 21.43 -5.43
CA MET A 195 -15.15 22.19 -4.60
C MET A 195 -15.80 23.36 -3.83
N ASP A 196 -16.88 23.94 -4.36
CA ASP A 196 -17.58 25.06 -3.74
C ASP A 196 -18.58 24.62 -2.65
N ASN A 197 -18.80 23.32 -2.48
CA ASN A 197 -19.73 22.77 -1.49
C ASN A 197 -19.09 21.66 -0.66
N LEU A 198 -18.69 22.00 0.57
CA LEU A 198 -17.97 21.11 1.49
C LEU A 198 -18.69 19.79 1.76
N ILE A 199 -20.02 19.81 1.87
CA ILE A 199 -20.82 18.59 2.12
C ILE A 199 -20.80 17.68 0.90
N LEU A 200 -20.99 18.26 -0.28
CA LEU A 200 -21.00 17.50 -1.53
C LEU A 200 -19.61 16.94 -1.83
N LEU A 201 -18.56 17.71 -1.56
CA LEU A 201 -17.17 17.28 -1.66
C LEU A 201 -16.92 16.05 -0.78
N GLY A 202 -17.31 16.09 0.50
CA GLY A 202 -17.15 14.95 1.42
C GLY A 202 -17.94 13.70 0.98
N VAL A 203 -19.12 13.84 0.42
CA VAL A 203 -19.86 12.70 -0.13
C VAL A 203 -19.07 12.05 -1.30
N PHE A 204 -18.53 12.86 -2.20
CA PHE A 204 -17.73 12.31 -3.30
C PHE A 204 -16.39 11.76 -2.85
N GLU A 205 -15.79 12.29 -1.77
CA GLU A 205 -14.59 11.70 -1.14
C GLU A 205 -14.87 10.30 -0.63
N ILE A 206 -15.98 10.08 0.08
CA ILE A 206 -16.36 8.73 0.50
C ILE A 206 -16.55 7.81 -0.70
N LEU A 207 -17.24 8.26 -1.74
CA LEU A 207 -17.49 7.45 -2.95
C LEU A 207 -16.21 7.11 -3.70
N ALA A 208 -15.28 8.03 -3.84
CA ALA A 208 -13.98 7.78 -4.47
C ALA A 208 -13.10 6.91 -3.58
N GLY A 209 -13.10 7.15 -2.27
CA GLY A 209 -12.41 6.32 -1.28
C GLY A 209 -12.75 4.84 -1.40
N LEU A 210 -14.02 4.50 -1.68
CA LEU A 210 -14.48 3.11 -1.88
C LEU A 210 -13.62 2.31 -2.89
N THR A 211 -12.91 2.98 -3.78
CA THR A 211 -12.13 2.32 -4.84
C THR A 211 -10.64 2.17 -4.49
N VAL A 212 -10.14 2.88 -3.48
CA VAL A 212 -8.71 2.97 -3.17
C VAL A 212 -8.15 1.67 -2.63
N SER A 213 -8.67 1.18 -1.51
CA SER A 213 -8.24 -0.09 -0.93
C SER A 213 -8.42 -1.28 -1.88
N PRO A 214 -9.55 -1.41 -2.61
CA PRO A 214 -9.66 -2.43 -3.66
C PRO A 214 -8.61 -2.31 -4.76
N THR A 215 -8.17 -1.10 -5.13
CA THR A 215 -7.09 -0.90 -6.11
C THR A 215 -5.77 -1.45 -5.58
N PHE A 216 -5.39 -1.13 -4.35
CA PHE A 216 -4.18 -1.68 -3.72
C PHE A 216 -4.24 -3.19 -3.60
N ALA A 217 -5.34 -3.74 -3.09
CA ALA A 217 -5.52 -5.18 -2.93
C ALA A 217 -5.45 -5.91 -4.28
N THR A 218 -6.09 -5.37 -5.32
CA THR A 218 -6.03 -5.93 -6.68
C THR A 218 -4.61 -5.90 -7.23
N GLY A 219 -3.86 -4.83 -6.98
CA GLY A 219 -2.45 -4.74 -7.38
C GLY A 219 -1.59 -5.81 -6.74
N ASN A 220 -1.75 -6.07 -5.45
CA ASN A 220 -1.05 -7.14 -4.74
C ASN A 220 -1.42 -8.52 -5.28
N LEU A 221 -2.69 -8.75 -5.65
CA LEU A 221 -3.13 -9.98 -6.30
C LEU A 221 -2.51 -10.14 -7.70
N ILE A 222 -2.40 -9.08 -8.48
CA ILE A 222 -1.72 -9.11 -9.78
C ILE A 222 -0.25 -9.47 -9.61
N VAL A 223 0.45 -8.92 -8.62
CA VAL A 223 1.85 -9.32 -8.34
C VAL A 223 1.94 -10.81 -8.07
N LYS A 224 1.03 -11.35 -7.23
CA LYS A 224 0.97 -12.78 -6.93
C LYS A 224 0.76 -13.65 -8.18
N ASP A 225 -0.01 -13.16 -9.16
CA ASP A 225 -0.23 -13.86 -10.43
C ASP A 225 0.96 -13.79 -11.38
N LEU A 226 1.79 -12.74 -11.28
CA LEU A 226 2.88 -12.47 -12.23
C LEU A 226 4.22 -13.08 -11.82
N VAL A 227 4.46 -13.27 -10.52
CA VAL A 227 5.76 -13.70 -10.01
C VAL A 227 5.66 -15.00 -9.22
N PRO A 228 6.71 -15.85 -9.22
CA PRO A 228 6.74 -17.04 -8.39
C PRO A 228 6.77 -16.68 -6.90
N ALA A 229 6.35 -17.61 -6.06
CA ALA A 229 6.19 -17.42 -4.61
C ALA A 229 7.49 -16.93 -3.93
N GLU A 230 8.65 -17.40 -4.39
CA GLU A 230 9.98 -17.02 -3.87
C GLU A 230 10.31 -15.54 -4.12
N SER A 231 9.73 -14.97 -5.17
CA SER A 231 9.96 -13.57 -5.58
C SER A 231 8.81 -12.63 -5.17
N LEU A 232 7.79 -13.13 -4.48
CA LEU A 232 6.59 -12.37 -4.14
C LEU A 232 6.93 -11.15 -3.27
N THR A 233 7.77 -11.32 -2.25
CA THR A 233 8.20 -10.22 -1.36
C THR A 233 8.93 -9.13 -2.12
N GLU A 234 9.81 -9.49 -3.08
CA GLU A 234 10.48 -8.54 -3.96
C GLU A 234 9.46 -7.80 -4.82
N GLY A 235 8.47 -8.51 -5.40
CA GLY A 235 7.42 -7.93 -6.22
C GLY A 235 6.57 -6.91 -5.46
N LEU A 236 6.11 -7.25 -4.26
CA LEU A 236 5.35 -6.35 -3.39
C LEU A 236 6.18 -5.13 -2.97
N SER A 237 7.47 -5.31 -2.68
CA SER A 237 8.39 -4.21 -2.37
C SER A 237 8.55 -3.24 -3.54
N TRP A 238 8.59 -3.74 -4.78
CA TRP A 238 8.62 -2.89 -5.97
C TRP A 238 7.33 -2.10 -6.15
N VAL A 239 6.15 -2.68 -5.86
CA VAL A 239 4.87 -1.95 -5.89
C VAL A 239 4.86 -0.81 -4.87
N THR A 240 5.31 -1.08 -3.64
CA THR A 240 5.45 -0.05 -2.59
C THR A 240 6.43 1.06 -3.02
N THR A 241 7.56 0.69 -3.61
CA THR A 241 8.55 1.64 -4.14
C THR A 241 7.95 2.51 -5.25
N ALA A 242 7.23 1.90 -6.18
CA ALA A 242 6.54 2.62 -7.25
C ALA A 242 5.50 3.62 -6.68
N GLY A 243 4.75 3.20 -5.67
CA GLY A 243 3.83 4.09 -4.93
C GLY A 243 4.55 5.29 -4.33
N THR A 244 5.65 5.08 -3.64
CA THR A 244 6.47 6.15 -3.03
C THR A 244 7.03 7.13 -4.08
N VAL A 245 7.50 6.61 -5.21
CA VAL A 245 7.95 7.44 -6.35
C VAL A 245 6.79 8.29 -6.88
N GLY A 246 5.61 7.66 -7.07
CA GLY A 246 4.40 8.35 -7.50
C GLY A 246 4.00 9.49 -6.56
N THR A 247 3.97 9.22 -5.24
CA THR A 247 3.70 10.20 -4.19
C THR A 247 4.69 11.38 -4.25
N SER A 248 5.97 11.10 -4.41
CA SER A 248 7.02 12.14 -4.47
C SER A 248 6.87 13.04 -5.71
N ILE A 249 6.57 12.44 -6.86
CA ILE A 249 6.31 13.19 -8.09
C ILE A 249 5.01 14.00 -7.95
N GLY A 250 3.94 13.37 -7.45
CA GLY A 250 2.63 13.99 -7.28
C GLY A 250 2.67 15.21 -6.38
N SER A 251 3.31 15.12 -5.22
CA SER A 251 3.46 16.25 -4.31
C SER A 251 4.26 17.41 -4.92
N SER A 252 5.35 17.09 -5.64
CA SER A 252 6.19 18.08 -6.29
C SER A 252 5.46 18.81 -7.43
N VAL A 253 4.78 18.05 -8.29
CA VAL A 253 4.02 18.61 -9.41
C VAL A 253 2.84 19.45 -8.91
N ALA A 254 2.07 18.93 -7.94
CA ALA A 254 0.96 19.66 -7.35
C ALA A 254 1.43 20.96 -6.68
N GLY A 255 2.55 20.96 -5.95
CA GLY A 255 3.13 22.15 -5.36
C GLY A 255 3.49 23.21 -6.41
N ILE A 256 4.19 22.82 -7.47
CA ILE A 256 4.57 23.74 -8.57
C ILE A 256 3.31 24.33 -9.25
N VAL A 257 2.31 23.49 -9.52
CA VAL A 257 1.06 23.95 -10.16
C VAL A 257 0.30 24.92 -9.27
N LEU A 258 0.23 24.65 -7.96
CA LEU A 258 -0.44 25.55 -7.00
C LEU A 258 0.29 26.87 -6.82
N ASP A 259 1.62 26.87 -6.81
CA ASP A 259 2.43 28.10 -6.74
C ASP A 259 2.29 28.96 -8.00
N ALA A 260 2.10 28.33 -9.17
CA ALA A 260 1.94 29.02 -10.46
C ALA A 260 0.50 29.47 -10.77
N SER A 261 -0.50 28.97 -10.02
CA SER A 261 -1.92 29.15 -10.36
C SER A 261 -2.81 29.11 -9.09
N ASN A 262 -4.09 29.45 -9.26
CA ASN A 262 -5.06 29.36 -8.16
C ASN A 262 -5.25 27.89 -7.72
N PRO A 263 -5.60 27.63 -6.43
CA PRO A 263 -5.83 26.28 -5.90
C PRO A 263 -6.78 25.40 -6.72
N HIS A 264 -7.76 26.01 -7.42
CA HIS A 264 -8.70 25.33 -8.30
C HIS A 264 -8.05 24.67 -9.54
N VAL A 265 -6.85 25.08 -9.95
CA VAL A 265 -6.13 24.53 -11.12
C VAL A 265 -5.30 23.29 -10.75
N GLY A 266 -4.90 23.16 -9.51
CA GLY A 266 -4.12 22.00 -9.03
C GLY A 266 -4.86 20.66 -9.12
N MET A 267 -6.19 20.69 -9.35
CA MET A 267 -7.01 19.47 -9.56
C MET A 267 -7.23 19.12 -11.04
N MET A 268 -6.72 19.90 -11.99
CA MET A 268 -6.73 19.57 -13.42
C MET A 268 -5.53 18.68 -13.80
#